data_4375f02be6d0de1a026cc880d0cee6bf
#
_entry.id   4375f02be6d0de1a026cc880d0cee6bf
#
_cell.length_a   1.000
_cell.length_b   1.000
_cell.length_c   1.000
_cell.angle_alpha   90.00
_cell.angle_beta   90.00
_cell.angle_gamma   90.00
#
_symmetry.space_group_name_H-M   'P 1'
#
loop_
_entity.id
_entity.type
_entity.pdbx_description
1 polymer ?
#
loop_
_entity_poly.entity_id
_entity_poly.type
_entity_poly.pdbx_seq_one_letter_code
_entity_poly.pdbx_strand_id
1 'polypeptide(L)'
;MWMEELPNGKYKFFERYKDPYTEKWKRVSVTLDSGSARAKKEAQKQLDEKIEAVLQKLTTASAFFHTIFSEWWEFYQKQIKLSTYKTMLATYNRISDKIEAGTKLENMDVRLIQRLIDTEEWTYTQKYRVKSILNVFFDYAIDQGFIENNPARKAKLPRKNKACSRLKMRKVNTWNQKNIKQY
;
A
#
# COMPACT_ATOMS: atom_id res chain seq x y z
N MET A 1 -11.55 31.89 -9.86
CA MET A 1 -11.05 32.66 -8.68
C MET A 1 -11.91 33.90 -8.44
N TRP A 2 -12.24 34.28 -7.19
CA TRP A 2 -12.82 35.56 -6.77
C TRP A 2 -12.09 36.08 -5.53
N MET A 3 -12.28 37.33 -5.20
CA MET A 3 -11.53 38.06 -4.20
C MET A 3 -12.50 38.82 -3.25
N GLU A 4 -12.16 38.88 -1.99
CA GLU A 4 -12.84 39.61 -0.94
C GLU A 4 -11.82 40.46 -0.15
N GLU A 5 -12.14 41.71 0.10
CA GLU A 5 -11.31 42.56 0.96
C GLU A 5 -11.73 42.39 2.42
N LEU A 6 -10.75 42.13 3.26
CA LEU A 6 -10.96 41.92 4.68
C LEU A 6 -10.88 43.27 5.46
N PRO A 7 -11.54 43.37 6.64
CA PRO A 7 -11.50 44.58 7.47
C PRO A 7 -10.10 45.03 7.89
N ASN A 8 -9.13 44.13 7.86
CA ASN A 8 -7.72 44.40 8.20
C ASN A 8 -6.88 44.87 7.00
N GLY A 9 -7.50 45.25 5.87
CA GLY A 9 -6.82 45.71 4.66
C GLY A 9 -6.14 44.63 3.84
N LYS A 10 -6.34 43.33 4.17
CA LYS A 10 -5.83 42.21 3.39
C LYS A 10 -6.87 41.70 2.38
N TYR A 11 -6.42 41.02 1.37
CA TYR A 11 -7.24 40.48 0.29
C TYR A 11 -7.25 38.97 0.37
N LYS A 12 -8.45 38.38 0.47
CA LYS A 12 -8.65 36.93 0.51
C LYS A 12 -9.15 36.45 -0.85
N PHE A 13 -8.38 35.57 -1.47
CA PHE A 13 -8.66 34.97 -2.77
C PHE A 13 -9.21 33.56 -2.56
N PHE A 14 -10.20 33.18 -3.37
CA PHE A 14 -10.87 31.88 -3.28
C PHE A 14 -10.91 31.23 -4.65
N GLU A 15 -10.80 29.88 -4.64
CA GLU A 15 -11.04 29.04 -5.80
C GLU A 15 -11.91 27.85 -5.39
N ARG A 16 -12.75 27.38 -6.32
CA ARG A 16 -13.57 26.19 -6.12
C ARG A 16 -12.96 25.02 -6.87
N TYR A 17 -13.00 23.85 -6.25
CA TYR A 17 -12.68 22.61 -6.91
C TYR A 17 -13.76 21.55 -6.62
N LYS A 18 -13.94 20.62 -7.55
CA LYS A 18 -14.85 19.50 -7.38
C LYS A 18 -14.10 18.34 -6.71
N ASP A 19 -14.58 17.89 -5.56
CA ASP A 19 -14.04 16.73 -4.88
C ASP A 19 -14.30 15.46 -5.72
N PRO A 20 -13.27 14.71 -6.16
CA PRO A 20 -13.43 13.59 -7.07
C PRO A 20 -14.22 12.41 -6.48
N TYR A 21 -14.30 12.28 -5.15
CA TYR A 21 -15.00 11.19 -4.49
C TYR A 21 -16.44 11.51 -4.10
N THR A 22 -16.70 12.73 -3.66
CA THR A 22 -18.01 13.14 -3.19
C THR A 22 -18.81 13.93 -4.24
N GLU A 23 -18.17 14.28 -5.35
CA GLU A 23 -18.66 15.17 -6.41
C GLU A 23 -19.15 16.55 -5.93
N LYS A 24 -18.93 16.87 -4.66
CA LYS A 24 -19.32 18.15 -4.06
C LYS A 24 -18.27 19.21 -4.32
N TRP A 25 -18.78 20.45 -4.50
CA TRP A 25 -17.91 21.60 -4.62
C TRP A 25 -17.33 21.99 -3.26
N LYS A 26 -16.00 22.06 -3.19
CA LYS A 26 -15.24 22.59 -2.05
C LYS A 26 -14.49 23.84 -2.46
N ARG A 27 -14.06 24.64 -1.49
CA ARG A 27 -13.30 25.87 -1.73
C ARG A 27 -11.98 25.86 -0.98
N VAL A 28 -10.96 26.46 -1.58
CA VAL A 28 -9.69 26.81 -0.96
C VAL A 28 -9.54 28.32 -0.95
N SER A 29 -8.69 28.84 -0.07
CA SER A 29 -8.41 30.27 0.01
C SER A 29 -6.96 30.57 0.32
N VAL A 30 -6.51 31.75 -0.14
CA VAL A 30 -5.21 32.35 0.14
C VAL A 30 -5.43 33.81 0.51
N THR A 31 -4.71 34.32 1.50
CA THR A 31 -4.77 35.72 1.92
C THR A 31 -3.46 36.41 1.58
N LEU A 32 -3.52 37.53 0.88
CA LEU A 32 -2.37 38.36 0.52
C LEU A 32 -2.60 39.81 1.00
N ASP A 33 -1.51 40.55 1.12
CA ASP A 33 -1.54 41.94 1.59
C ASP A 33 -1.93 42.96 0.52
N SER A 34 -2.11 42.51 -0.74
CA SER A 34 -2.42 43.38 -1.87
C SER A 34 -3.45 42.75 -2.82
N GLY A 35 -4.31 43.56 -3.40
CA GLY A 35 -5.25 43.19 -4.48
C GLY A 35 -4.76 43.48 -5.90
N SER A 36 -3.47 43.83 -6.09
CA SER A 36 -2.88 44.18 -7.37
C SER A 36 -2.92 43.04 -8.40
N ALA A 37 -2.74 43.35 -9.69
CA ALA A 37 -2.69 42.34 -10.75
C ALA A 37 -1.59 41.29 -10.51
N ARG A 38 -0.43 41.70 -9.96
CA ARG A 38 0.64 40.81 -9.59
C ARG A 38 0.24 39.85 -8.44
N ALA A 39 -0.42 40.41 -7.41
CA ALA A 39 -0.94 39.61 -6.28
C ALA A 39 -2.03 38.62 -6.72
N LYS A 40 -2.89 38.99 -7.66
CA LYS A 40 -3.89 38.06 -8.25
C LYS A 40 -3.22 36.87 -8.95
N LYS A 41 -2.15 37.10 -9.72
CA LYS A 41 -1.39 36.05 -10.38
C LYS A 41 -0.70 35.11 -9.39
N GLU A 42 -0.12 35.67 -8.34
CA GLU A 42 0.50 34.92 -7.24
C GLU A 42 -0.56 34.12 -6.45
N ALA A 43 -1.72 34.72 -6.14
CA ALA A 43 -2.83 34.04 -5.50
C ALA A 43 -3.33 32.85 -6.30
N GLN A 44 -3.47 32.99 -7.62
CA GLN A 44 -3.88 31.89 -8.51
C GLN A 44 -2.91 30.73 -8.41
N LYS A 45 -1.60 30.98 -8.53
CA LYS A 45 -0.58 29.93 -8.41
C LYS A 45 -0.66 29.19 -7.08
N GLN A 46 -0.77 29.90 -5.96
CA GLN A 46 -0.87 29.32 -4.63
C GLN A 46 -2.19 28.55 -4.41
N LEU A 47 -3.29 29.00 -5.04
CA LEU A 47 -4.57 28.28 -5.01
C LEU A 47 -4.50 26.98 -5.80
N ASP A 48 -3.88 27.00 -6.99
CA ASP A 48 -3.69 25.82 -7.83
C ASP A 48 -2.80 24.77 -7.11
N GLU A 49 -1.69 25.21 -6.51
CA GLU A 49 -0.82 24.35 -5.69
C GLU A 49 -1.57 23.74 -4.49
N LYS A 50 -2.41 24.53 -3.82
CA LYS A 50 -3.24 24.02 -2.70
C LYS A 50 -4.30 23.03 -3.17
N ILE A 51 -4.95 23.27 -4.30
CA ILE A 51 -5.93 22.34 -4.85
C ILE A 51 -5.26 21.02 -5.20
N GLU A 52 -4.13 21.07 -5.87
CA GLU A 52 -3.36 19.88 -6.24
C GLU A 52 -2.92 19.09 -5.01
N ALA A 53 -2.39 19.76 -3.99
CA ALA A 53 -2.01 19.11 -2.72
C ALA A 53 -3.21 18.47 -1.99
N VAL A 54 -4.39 19.09 -2.04
CA VAL A 54 -5.61 18.52 -1.45
C VAL A 54 -6.09 17.32 -2.26
N LEU A 55 -6.07 17.39 -3.59
CA LEU A 55 -6.45 16.28 -4.47
C LEU A 55 -5.51 15.08 -4.29
N GLN A 56 -4.20 15.30 -4.21
CA GLN A 56 -3.22 14.26 -3.91
C GLN A 56 -3.49 13.61 -2.54
N LYS A 57 -3.72 14.41 -1.48
CA LYS A 57 -4.06 13.89 -0.15
C LYS A 57 -5.35 13.09 -0.15
N LEU A 58 -6.37 13.48 -0.91
CA LEU A 58 -7.62 12.74 -1.03
C LEU A 58 -7.40 11.39 -1.72
N THR A 59 -6.60 11.34 -2.77
CA THR A 59 -6.25 10.11 -3.47
C THR A 59 -5.49 9.16 -2.54
N THR A 60 -4.53 9.67 -1.78
CA THR A 60 -3.73 8.89 -0.83
C THR A 60 -4.54 8.49 0.43
N ALA A 61 -5.39 9.41 0.94
CA ALA A 61 -6.14 9.19 2.19
C ALA A 61 -7.24 8.12 2.09
N SER A 62 -7.70 7.78 0.89
CA SER A 62 -8.69 6.72 0.67
C SER A 62 -8.09 5.38 0.28
N ALA A 63 -6.77 5.28 0.15
CA ALA A 63 -6.10 4.04 -0.21
C ALA A 63 -5.90 3.13 1.02
N PHE A 64 -6.93 2.37 1.38
CA PHE A 64 -6.78 1.29 2.35
C PHE A 64 -6.11 0.08 1.71
N PHE A 65 -5.20 -0.55 2.47
CA PHE A 65 -4.46 -1.72 1.98
C PHE A 65 -5.39 -2.79 1.39
N HIS A 66 -6.41 -3.19 2.14
CA HIS A 66 -7.32 -4.26 1.71
C HIS A 66 -8.09 -3.93 0.42
N THR A 67 -8.53 -2.68 0.26
CA THR A 67 -9.23 -2.24 -0.95
C THR A 67 -8.32 -2.34 -2.17
N ILE A 68 -7.14 -1.72 -2.11
CA ILE A 68 -6.20 -1.74 -3.24
C ILE A 68 -5.63 -3.13 -3.48
N PHE A 69 -5.41 -3.93 -2.41
CA PHE A 69 -4.91 -5.29 -2.51
C PHE A 69 -5.92 -6.23 -3.17
N SER A 70 -7.23 -6.06 -2.89
CA SER A 70 -8.28 -6.84 -3.56
C SER A 70 -8.47 -6.44 -5.03
N GLU A 71 -8.44 -5.14 -5.35
CA GLU A 71 -8.49 -4.64 -6.73
C GLU A 71 -7.31 -5.17 -7.55
N TRP A 72 -6.09 -5.07 -7.01
CA TRP A 72 -4.90 -5.64 -7.63
C TRP A 72 -5.04 -7.15 -7.83
N TRP A 73 -5.55 -7.90 -6.84
CA TRP A 73 -5.72 -9.34 -6.93
C TRP A 73 -6.68 -9.74 -8.04
N GLU A 74 -7.81 -9.05 -8.20
CA GLU A 74 -8.77 -9.29 -9.28
C GLU A 74 -8.14 -9.13 -10.67
N PHE A 75 -7.23 -8.18 -10.81
CA PHE A 75 -6.46 -7.97 -12.03
C PHE A 75 -5.38 -9.05 -12.22
N TYR A 76 -4.58 -9.29 -11.18
CA TYR A 76 -3.43 -10.18 -11.22
C TYR A 76 -3.80 -11.64 -11.47
N GLN A 77 -4.88 -12.14 -10.84
CA GLN A 77 -5.33 -13.53 -11.00
C GLN A 77 -5.65 -13.92 -12.45
N LYS A 78 -6.07 -12.95 -13.28
CA LYS A 78 -6.39 -13.18 -14.71
C LYS A 78 -5.14 -13.41 -15.56
N GLN A 79 -3.97 -13.04 -15.07
CA GLN A 79 -2.69 -13.11 -15.79
C GLN A 79 -1.87 -14.37 -15.46
N ILE A 80 -2.26 -15.11 -14.43
CA ILE A 80 -1.50 -16.25 -13.92
C ILE A 80 -2.15 -17.58 -14.29
N LYS A 81 -1.32 -18.64 -14.41
CA LYS A 81 -1.80 -20.00 -14.67
C LYS A 81 -2.60 -20.54 -13.47
N LEU A 82 -3.55 -21.42 -13.71
CA LEU A 82 -4.42 -22.02 -12.68
C LEU A 82 -3.63 -22.71 -11.56
N SER A 83 -2.52 -23.38 -11.87
CA SER A 83 -1.65 -24.02 -10.86
C SER A 83 -1.00 -22.98 -9.94
N THR A 84 -0.59 -21.84 -10.49
CA THR A 84 -0.03 -20.71 -9.75
C THR A 84 -1.12 -20.03 -8.91
N TYR A 85 -2.31 -19.84 -9.47
CA TYR A 85 -3.45 -19.23 -8.80
C TYR A 85 -3.76 -19.91 -7.46
N LYS A 86 -3.89 -21.25 -7.42
CA LYS A 86 -4.19 -21.99 -6.18
C LYS A 86 -3.16 -21.72 -5.07
N THR A 87 -1.90 -21.66 -5.42
CA THR A 87 -0.80 -21.40 -4.47
C THR A 87 -0.79 -19.93 -4.01
N MET A 88 -1.03 -19.02 -4.94
CA MET A 88 -1.04 -17.57 -4.67
C MET A 88 -2.28 -17.14 -3.89
N LEU A 89 -3.45 -17.73 -4.13
CA LEU A 89 -4.67 -17.49 -3.36
C LEU A 89 -4.47 -17.79 -1.88
N ALA A 90 -3.85 -18.92 -1.55
CA ALA A 90 -3.55 -19.25 -0.16
C ALA A 90 -2.58 -18.24 0.50
N THR A 91 -1.69 -17.64 -0.30
CA THR A 91 -0.77 -16.61 0.20
C THR A 91 -1.46 -15.25 0.32
N TYR A 92 -2.34 -14.91 -0.63
CA TYR A 92 -3.20 -13.73 -0.58
C TYR A 92 -4.04 -13.72 0.70
N ASN A 93 -4.74 -14.82 0.99
CA ASN A 93 -5.56 -14.94 2.20
C ASN A 93 -4.72 -14.77 3.48
N ARG A 94 -3.52 -15.40 3.56
CA ARG A 94 -2.62 -15.23 4.71
C ARG A 94 -2.19 -13.78 4.94
N ILE A 95 -1.96 -13.02 3.88
CA ILE A 95 -1.60 -11.60 3.98
C ILE A 95 -2.81 -10.82 4.48
N SER A 96 -3.99 -11.04 3.89
CA SER A 96 -5.23 -10.37 4.27
C SER A 96 -5.60 -10.64 5.73
N ASP A 97 -5.47 -11.88 6.20
CA ASP A 97 -5.82 -12.26 7.58
C ASP A 97 -4.88 -11.64 8.64
N LYS A 98 -3.64 -11.31 8.28
CA LYS A 98 -2.64 -10.78 9.22
C LYS A 98 -2.51 -9.26 9.21
N ILE A 99 -3.05 -8.59 8.22
CA ILE A 99 -3.06 -7.13 8.14
C ILE A 99 -4.41 -6.65 8.66
N GLU A 100 -4.37 -5.70 9.57
CA GLU A 100 -5.55 -5.16 10.23
C GLU A 100 -6.45 -4.40 9.25
N ALA A 101 -7.77 -4.61 9.36
CA ALA A 101 -8.76 -3.90 8.57
C ALA A 101 -8.66 -2.38 8.85
N GLY A 102 -8.66 -1.57 7.78
CA GLY A 102 -8.50 -0.13 7.90
C GLY A 102 -7.04 0.35 7.90
N THR A 103 -6.05 -0.55 7.75
CA THR A 103 -4.66 -0.14 7.53
C THR A 103 -4.55 0.64 6.22
N LYS A 104 -4.09 1.88 6.32
CA LYS A 104 -3.81 2.71 5.14
C LYS A 104 -2.54 2.23 4.45
N LEU A 105 -2.55 2.31 3.12
CA LEU A 105 -1.41 1.86 2.31
C LEU A 105 -0.14 2.70 2.59
N GLU A 106 -0.29 4.00 2.85
CA GLU A 106 0.81 4.90 3.24
C GLU A 106 1.51 4.51 4.55
N ASN A 107 0.79 3.82 5.46
CA ASN A 107 1.32 3.35 6.73
C ASN A 107 2.02 1.98 6.64
N MET A 108 2.05 1.38 5.46
CA MET A 108 2.72 0.10 5.22
C MET A 108 4.23 0.30 5.11
N ASP A 109 4.88 0.42 6.26
CA ASP A 109 6.32 0.59 6.35
C ASP A 109 7.11 -0.73 6.32
N VAL A 110 8.43 -0.63 6.20
CA VAL A 110 9.34 -1.78 6.21
C VAL A 110 9.23 -2.59 7.51
N ARG A 111 8.95 -1.93 8.64
CA ARG A 111 8.85 -2.58 9.96
C ARG A 111 7.60 -3.45 10.04
N LEU A 112 6.48 -2.97 9.50
CA LEU A 112 5.24 -3.73 9.45
C LEU A 112 5.42 -4.98 8.55
N ILE A 113 6.00 -4.82 7.37
CA ILE A 113 6.30 -5.92 6.46
C ILE A 113 7.29 -6.90 7.09
N GLN A 114 8.32 -6.42 7.79
CA GLN A 114 9.27 -7.29 8.49
C GLN A 114 8.60 -8.11 9.59
N ARG A 115 7.75 -7.49 10.42
CA ARG A 115 6.97 -8.20 11.45
C ARG A 115 6.07 -9.29 10.84
N LEU A 116 5.42 -8.98 9.71
CA LEU A 116 4.60 -9.94 8.99
C LEU A 116 5.43 -11.15 8.51
N ILE A 117 6.63 -10.92 7.97
CA ILE A 117 7.54 -11.98 7.51
C ILE A 117 8.14 -12.76 8.68
N ASP A 118 8.41 -12.12 9.82
CA ASP A 118 9.03 -12.75 10.99
C ASP A 118 8.05 -13.61 11.80
N THR A 119 6.78 -13.64 11.46
CA THR A 119 5.77 -14.51 12.09
C THR A 119 6.28 -15.95 12.18
N GLU A 120 6.30 -16.54 13.38
CA GLU A 120 6.83 -17.89 13.62
C GLU A 120 5.98 -19.00 13.00
N GLU A 121 4.69 -18.75 12.84
CA GLU A 121 3.72 -19.70 12.27
C GLU A 121 4.03 -20.12 10.82
N TRP A 122 4.80 -19.31 10.10
CA TRP A 122 5.05 -19.53 8.68
C TRP A 122 6.37 -20.23 8.40
N THR A 123 6.32 -21.21 7.50
CA THR A 123 7.52 -21.83 6.96
C THR A 123 8.32 -20.85 6.09
N TYR A 124 9.62 -21.12 5.90
CA TYR A 124 10.46 -20.30 5.03
C TYR A 124 9.85 -20.10 3.63
N THR A 125 9.28 -21.16 3.05
CA THR A 125 8.65 -21.09 1.72
C THR A 125 7.42 -20.17 1.69
N GLN A 126 6.63 -20.19 2.77
CA GLN A 126 5.48 -19.28 2.91
C GLN A 126 5.94 -17.83 3.07
N LYS A 127 6.94 -17.56 3.90
CA LYS A 127 7.56 -16.23 4.05
C LYS A 127 8.11 -15.70 2.73
N TYR A 128 8.78 -16.54 1.95
CA TYR A 128 9.29 -16.19 0.63
C TYR A 128 8.16 -15.80 -0.32
N ARG A 129 7.06 -16.59 -0.37
CA ARG A 129 5.89 -16.31 -1.22
C ARG A 129 5.18 -15.02 -0.81
N VAL A 130 5.00 -14.80 0.50
CA VAL A 130 4.43 -13.56 1.04
C VAL A 130 5.25 -12.36 0.59
N LYS A 131 6.58 -12.41 0.77
CA LYS A 131 7.46 -11.32 0.31
C LYS A 131 7.37 -11.11 -1.21
N SER A 132 7.31 -12.20 -1.99
CA SER A 132 7.20 -12.10 -3.47
C SER A 132 5.89 -11.44 -3.89
N ILE A 133 4.75 -11.82 -3.31
CA ILE A 133 3.46 -11.21 -3.61
C ILE A 133 3.45 -9.74 -3.22
N LEU A 134 3.93 -9.41 -2.01
CA LEU A 134 3.98 -8.03 -1.56
C LEU A 134 4.89 -7.16 -2.43
N ASN A 135 6.00 -7.69 -2.94
CA ASN A 135 6.83 -6.94 -3.89
C ASN A 135 6.06 -6.57 -5.17
N VAL A 136 5.37 -7.53 -5.78
CA VAL A 136 4.59 -7.28 -7.00
C VAL A 136 3.43 -6.33 -6.75
N PHE A 137 2.75 -6.50 -5.61
CA PHE A 137 1.65 -5.62 -5.21
C PHE A 137 2.12 -4.17 -4.97
N PHE A 138 3.21 -3.97 -4.22
CA PHE A 138 3.71 -2.61 -3.95
C PHE A 138 4.32 -1.96 -5.20
N ASP A 139 4.89 -2.73 -6.13
CA ASP A 139 5.30 -2.18 -7.43
C ASP A 139 4.07 -1.68 -8.21
N TYR A 140 2.98 -2.45 -8.26
CA TYR A 140 1.71 -1.98 -8.81
C TYR A 140 1.20 -0.72 -8.10
N ALA A 141 1.25 -0.67 -6.77
CA ALA A 141 0.80 0.49 -6.01
C ALA A 141 1.63 1.76 -6.30
N ILE A 142 2.92 1.61 -6.62
CA ILE A 142 3.77 2.70 -7.09
C ILE A 142 3.33 3.15 -8.49
N ASP A 143 3.13 2.21 -9.40
CA ASP A 143 2.70 2.51 -10.78
C ASP A 143 1.35 3.24 -10.82
N GLN A 144 0.47 2.96 -9.85
CA GLN A 144 -0.81 3.67 -9.68
C GLN A 144 -0.70 4.99 -8.88
N GLY A 145 0.48 5.34 -8.38
CA GLY A 145 0.72 6.56 -7.62
C GLY A 145 0.19 6.58 -6.18
N PHE A 146 -0.15 5.41 -5.61
CA PHE A 146 -0.62 5.30 -4.22
C PHE A 146 0.50 5.47 -3.19
N ILE A 147 1.72 5.07 -3.52
CA ILE A 147 2.91 5.16 -2.67
C ILE A 147 4.14 5.49 -3.53
N GLU A 148 5.17 6.04 -2.90
CA GLU A 148 6.43 6.40 -3.59
C GLU A 148 7.46 5.28 -3.58
N ASN A 149 7.46 4.43 -2.56
CA ASN A 149 8.50 3.43 -2.35
C ASN A 149 7.90 2.06 -2.00
N ASN A 150 8.55 0.99 -2.47
CA ASN A 150 8.17 -0.38 -2.13
C ASN A 150 8.83 -0.83 -0.80
N PRO A 151 8.06 -0.95 0.30
CA PRO A 151 8.61 -1.34 1.59
C PRO A 151 9.03 -2.82 1.64
N ALA A 152 8.42 -3.69 0.83
CA ALA A 152 8.74 -5.11 0.82
C ALA A 152 10.11 -5.42 0.23
N ARG A 153 10.67 -4.55 -0.62
CA ARG A 153 12.04 -4.73 -1.17
C ARG A 153 13.09 -4.73 -0.07
N LYS A 154 12.95 -3.85 0.93
CA LYS A 154 13.91 -3.69 2.04
C LYS A 154 13.73 -4.75 3.13
N ALA A 155 12.60 -5.42 3.22
CA ALA A 155 12.36 -6.48 4.18
C ALA A 155 13.26 -7.70 3.91
N LYS A 156 13.75 -8.34 4.98
CA LYS A 156 14.70 -9.46 4.90
C LYS A 156 14.02 -10.78 5.23
N LEU A 157 14.33 -11.81 4.47
CA LEU A 157 13.92 -13.17 4.81
C LEU A 157 14.88 -13.76 5.88
N PRO A 158 14.36 -14.55 6.82
CA PRO A 158 15.23 -15.27 7.75
C PRO A 158 16.17 -16.22 6.98
N ARG A 159 17.35 -16.48 7.53
CA ARG A 159 18.27 -17.44 6.93
C ARG A 159 17.63 -18.82 6.88
N LYS A 160 17.71 -19.49 5.73
CA LYS A 160 17.21 -20.86 5.58
C LYS A 160 18.10 -21.79 6.42
N ASN A 161 17.59 -22.22 7.60
CA ASN A 161 18.31 -23.18 8.46
C ASN A 161 18.37 -24.55 7.79
N LYS A 162 19.51 -24.90 7.21
CA LYS A 162 19.75 -26.21 6.61
C LYS A 162 19.66 -27.37 7.64
N ALA A 163 19.87 -27.10 8.92
CA ALA A 163 19.81 -28.09 9.99
C ALA A 163 18.38 -28.64 10.23
N CYS A 164 17.35 -27.78 10.17
CA CYS A 164 15.97 -28.21 10.44
C CYS A 164 15.39 -29.11 9.31
N SER A 165 15.83 -28.95 8.08
CA SER A 165 15.41 -29.81 6.96
C SER A 165 16.01 -31.21 7.08
N ARG A 166 17.25 -31.35 7.58
CA ARG A 166 17.90 -32.66 7.80
C ARG A 166 17.25 -33.45 8.92
N LEU A 167 16.81 -32.78 10.00
CA LEU A 167 16.12 -33.45 11.11
C LEU A 167 14.71 -33.95 10.73
N LYS A 168 13.98 -33.22 9.91
CA LYS A 168 12.68 -33.67 9.39
C LYS A 168 12.82 -34.85 8.44
N MET A 169 13.81 -34.87 7.56
CA MET A 169 14.07 -36.03 6.69
C MET A 169 14.52 -37.28 7.48
N ARG A 170 15.32 -37.14 8.54
CA ARG A 170 15.69 -38.28 9.40
C ARG A 170 14.48 -38.89 10.09
N LYS A 171 13.55 -38.11 10.63
CA LYS A 171 12.30 -38.60 11.26
C LYS A 171 11.40 -39.36 10.28
N VAL A 172 11.25 -38.88 9.03
CA VAL A 172 10.44 -39.54 7.99
C VAL A 172 11.09 -40.88 7.59
N ASN A 173 12.40 -40.92 7.41
CA ASN A 173 13.10 -42.15 7.01
C ASN A 173 13.10 -43.23 8.12
N THR A 174 13.22 -42.85 9.39
CA THR A 174 13.12 -43.80 10.49
C THR A 174 11.70 -44.34 10.70
N TRP A 175 10.67 -43.54 10.35
CA TRP A 175 9.28 -44.00 10.42
C TRP A 175 8.99 -45.01 9.30
N ASN A 176 9.43 -44.73 8.05
CA ASN A 176 9.31 -45.68 6.94
C ASN A 176 10.06 -46.99 7.15
N GLN A 177 11.25 -46.96 7.73
CA GLN A 177 12.04 -48.20 8.05
C GLN A 177 11.38 -49.06 9.11
N LYS A 178 10.63 -48.48 10.07
CA LYS A 178 9.91 -49.26 11.10
C LYS A 178 8.68 -49.97 10.53
N ASN A 179 8.01 -49.39 9.53
CA ASN A 179 6.82 -49.97 8.92
C ASN A 179 7.12 -51.05 7.86
N ILE A 180 8.34 -51.10 7.29
CA ILE A 180 8.74 -52.13 6.32
C ILE A 180 9.15 -53.48 7.03
N LYS A 181 9.42 -53.44 8.34
CA LYS A 181 9.80 -54.66 9.11
C LYS A 181 8.62 -55.41 9.74
N GLN A 182 7.37 -55.01 9.44
CA GLN A 182 6.15 -55.64 9.96
C GLN A 182 5.33 -56.43 8.89
N TYR A 183 5.93 -56.71 7.71
CA TYR A 183 5.35 -57.64 6.68
C TYR A 183 6.31 -58.75 6.35
#